data_5fe3eb9e073331346374fff88bcfddd0
#
_entry.id   5fe3eb9e073331346374fff88bcfddd0
#
_cell.length_a   1.000
_cell.length_b   1.000
_cell.length_c   1.000
_cell.angle_alpha   90.00
_cell.angle_beta   90.00
_cell.angle_gamma   90.00
#
_symmetry.space_group_name_H-M   'P 1'
#
loop_
_entity.id
_entity.type
_entity.pdbx_description
1 polymer ?
#
loop_
_entity_poly.entity_id
_entity_poly.type
_entity_poly.pdbx_seq_one_letter_code
_entity_poly.pdbx_strand_id
1 'polypeptide(L)'
;MENTETDFAGVDWILADNWWPYQRPTFVTPNFAGYVSGHSTYSRAAAEMLENFTGSPYFPGGLETHLAKQKEFLVFEDGPSQDIELQWVSYKDAADQCSLSRIWGGIHPYIDDIPGRLIGQIIGNESFEFGAQYFQENLSNPEIQVPNIKLTQNPISKNGIIKLVNTKGYESFELFTLTGQSVQISSKFHSGITEIFSNNLTSGIYLLRSGEIIFKIIVR
;
A
#
# COMPACT_ATOMS: atom_id res chain seq x y z
N MET A 1 -31.57 28.01 5.35
CA MET A 1 -32.71 28.40 4.52
C MET A 1 -32.51 27.79 3.15
N GLU A 2 -33.45 27.00 2.69
CA GLU A 2 -33.42 26.48 1.33
C GLU A 2 -33.58 27.65 0.35
N ASN A 3 -32.75 27.68 -0.67
CA ASN A 3 -32.88 28.63 -1.75
C ASN A 3 -33.80 28.01 -2.82
N THR A 4 -35.07 28.36 -2.79
CA THR A 4 -36.09 27.79 -3.69
C THR A 4 -35.86 28.07 -5.18
N GLU A 5 -34.89 28.92 -5.52
CA GLU A 5 -34.49 29.19 -6.93
C GLU A 5 -33.42 28.22 -7.44
N THR A 6 -32.62 27.66 -6.56
CA THR A 6 -31.49 26.78 -6.91
C THR A 6 -31.52 25.42 -6.24
N ASP A 7 -32.29 25.26 -5.16
CA ASP A 7 -32.39 24.03 -4.40
C ASP A 7 -33.70 23.31 -4.69
N PHE A 8 -33.63 22.12 -5.22
CA PHE A 8 -34.81 21.23 -5.34
C PHE A 8 -34.84 20.36 -4.07
N ALA A 9 -35.55 20.84 -3.08
CA ALA A 9 -35.70 20.11 -1.82
C ALA A 9 -36.97 19.30 -1.80
N GLY A 10 -36.91 18.13 -1.22
CA GLY A 10 -38.02 17.27 -0.94
C GLY A 10 -37.87 15.84 -1.43
N VAL A 11 -38.78 15.01 -0.96
CA VAL A 11 -38.93 13.61 -1.35
C VAL A 11 -40.29 13.42 -2.01
N ASP A 12 -40.30 12.90 -3.21
CA ASP A 12 -41.52 12.67 -3.97
C ASP A 12 -41.42 11.39 -4.81
N TRP A 13 -42.55 10.94 -5.32
CA TRP A 13 -42.63 9.84 -6.25
C TRP A 13 -42.38 10.33 -7.67
N ILE A 14 -41.40 9.69 -8.34
CA ILE A 14 -41.06 9.95 -9.74
C ILE A 14 -41.15 8.66 -10.56
N LEU A 15 -41.25 8.79 -11.88
CA LEU A 15 -41.08 7.66 -12.77
C LEU A 15 -39.61 7.20 -12.73
N ALA A 16 -39.39 5.90 -12.66
CA ALA A 16 -38.03 5.33 -12.61
C ALA A 16 -37.17 5.77 -13.80
N ASP A 17 -37.78 6.02 -14.95
CA ASP A 17 -37.10 6.52 -16.17
C ASP A 17 -36.55 7.95 -16.01
N ASN A 18 -37.02 8.69 -15.01
CA ASN A 18 -36.58 10.07 -14.73
C ASN A 18 -35.59 10.13 -13.58
N TRP A 19 -35.28 8.98 -12.98
CA TRP A 19 -34.34 8.93 -11.87
C TRP A 19 -32.90 8.62 -12.36
N TRP A 20 -31.93 9.33 -11.84
CA TRP A 20 -30.51 8.98 -11.93
C TRP A 20 -29.76 9.43 -10.68
N PRO A 21 -28.58 8.84 -10.42
CA PRO A 21 -27.78 9.20 -9.25
C PRO A 21 -27.31 10.65 -9.32
N TYR A 22 -27.14 11.27 -8.18
CA TYR A 22 -26.58 12.62 -8.04
C TYR A 22 -25.07 12.61 -8.37
N GLN A 23 -24.78 12.65 -9.65
CA GLN A 23 -23.44 12.52 -10.22
C GLN A 23 -23.27 13.51 -11.38
N ARG A 24 -22.01 13.75 -11.74
CA ARG A 24 -21.74 14.51 -12.97
C ARG A 24 -22.35 13.81 -14.19
N PRO A 25 -22.88 14.54 -15.17
CA PRO A 25 -23.42 13.92 -16.38
C PRO A 25 -22.45 13.04 -17.14
N THR A 26 -21.13 13.28 -16.99
CA THR A 26 -20.07 12.48 -17.59
C THR A 26 -19.64 11.26 -16.77
N PHE A 27 -20.19 11.10 -15.58
CA PHE A 27 -19.94 9.99 -14.67
C PHE A 27 -21.27 9.48 -14.10
N VAL A 28 -22.03 8.83 -14.95
CA VAL A 28 -23.43 8.48 -14.66
C VAL A 28 -23.53 7.34 -13.64
N THR A 29 -22.73 6.30 -13.79
CA THR A 29 -22.74 5.13 -12.91
C THR A 29 -21.34 4.56 -12.78
N PRO A 30 -20.89 4.22 -11.57
CA PRO A 30 -19.64 3.48 -11.40
C PRO A 30 -19.66 2.17 -12.19
N ASN A 31 -18.58 1.87 -12.90
CA ASN A 31 -18.44 0.68 -13.75
C ASN A 31 -17.92 -0.55 -12.97
N PHE A 32 -18.34 -0.70 -11.74
CA PHE A 32 -17.96 -1.82 -10.85
C PHE A 32 -19.16 -2.35 -10.09
N ALA A 33 -19.04 -3.51 -9.49
CA ALA A 33 -20.09 -4.09 -8.65
C ALA A 33 -20.37 -3.20 -7.45
N GLY A 34 -21.67 -2.98 -7.14
CA GLY A 34 -22.08 -2.12 -6.03
C GLY A 34 -21.70 -2.67 -4.66
N TYR A 35 -21.86 -3.96 -4.49
CA TYR A 35 -21.58 -4.63 -3.22
C TYR A 35 -20.10 -5.02 -3.09
N VAL A 36 -19.44 -4.55 -2.05
CA VAL A 36 -19.80 -3.59 -1.01
C VAL A 36 -19.40 -2.18 -1.43
N SER A 37 -19.95 -1.13 -0.75
CA SER A 37 -19.54 0.24 -0.99
C SER A 37 -18.05 0.47 -0.65
N GLY A 38 -17.27 0.88 -1.65
CA GLY A 38 -15.84 1.18 -1.48
C GLY A 38 -15.63 2.32 -0.49
N HIS A 39 -16.39 3.41 -0.59
CA HIS A 39 -16.31 4.54 0.35
C HIS A 39 -16.57 4.11 1.79
N SER A 40 -17.57 3.25 2.02
CA SER A 40 -17.88 2.74 3.35
C SER A 40 -16.73 1.89 3.91
N THR A 41 -16.14 1.06 3.07
CA THR A 41 -15.04 0.18 3.46
C THR A 41 -13.76 0.95 3.75
N TYR A 42 -13.31 1.78 2.81
CA TYR A 42 -12.05 2.51 2.96
C TYR A 42 -12.09 3.57 4.05
N SER A 43 -13.19 4.34 4.13
CA SER A 43 -13.31 5.37 5.15
C SER A 43 -13.32 4.77 6.55
N ARG A 44 -14.04 3.66 6.74
CA ARG A 44 -14.06 2.98 8.02
C ARG A 44 -12.70 2.38 8.37
N ALA A 45 -12.02 1.72 7.43
CA ALA A 45 -10.67 1.19 7.65
C ALA A 45 -9.68 2.30 8.03
N ALA A 46 -9.77 3.46 7.36
CA ALA A 46 -8.94 4.61 7.69
C ALA A 46 -9.22 5.16 9.10
N ALA A 47 -10.50 5.23 9.51
CA ALA A 47 -10.89 5.69 10.83
C ALA A 47 -10.35 4.77 11.94
N GLU A 48 -10.46 3.44 11.77
CA GLU A 48 -9.90 2.46 12.72
C GLU A 48 -8.36 2.55 12.78
N MET A 49 -7.71 2.71 11.63
CA MET A 49 -6.26 2.88 11.56
C MET A 49 -5.82 4.14 12.32
N LEU A 50 -6.50 5.28 12.12
CA LEU A 50 -6.20 6.53 12.79
C LEU A 50 -6.44 6.44 14.31
N GLU A 51 -7.55 5.83 14.73
CA GLU A 51 -7.85 5.60 16.14
C GLU A 51 -6.75 4.78 16.82
N ASN A 52 -6.34 3.67 16.21
CA ASN A 52 -5.26 2.84 16.74
C ASN A 52 -3.92 3.57 16.76
N PHE A 53 -3.62 4.33 15.70
CA PHE A 53 -2.35 5.05 15.57
C PHE A 53 -2.21 6.21 16.57
N THR A 54 -3.29 6.94 16.80
CA THR A 54 -3.30 8.10 17.73
C THR A 54 -3.61 7.72 19.16
N GLY A 55 -4.16 6.52 19.39
CA GLY A 55 -4.68 6.09 20.69
C GLY A 55 -5.94 6.84 21.13
N SER A 56 -6.64 7.51 20.21
CA SER A 56 -7.84 8.30 20.47
C SER A 56 -8.83 8.19 19.31
N PRO A 57 -10.15 8.05 19.56
CA PRO A 57 -11.15 8.07 18.51
C PRO A 57 -11.40 9.48 17.94
N TYR A 58 -10.90 10.52 18.61
CA TYR A 58 -11.20 11.91 18.32
C TYR A 58 -10.14 12.57 17.45
N PHE A 59 -10.56 13.50 16.62
CA PHE A 59 -9.64 14.38 15.90
C PHE A 59 -8.75 15.18 16.87
N PRO A 60 -7.50 15.48 16.50
CA PRO A 60 -6.64 16.37 17.27
C PRO A 60 -7.31 17.72 17.51
N GLY A 61 -7.40 18.15 18.78
CA GLY A 61 -8.14 19.36 19.14
C GLY A 61 -9.63 19.13 19.41
N GLY A 62 -10.15 17.91 19.21
CA GLY A 62 -11.51 17.51 19.56
C GLY A 62 -12.60 17.82 18.53
N LEU A 63 -12.26 18.55 17.47
CA LEU A 63 -13.19 18.86 16.38
C LEU A 63 -12.41 19.12 15.09
N GLU A 64 -12.81 18.46 14.03
CA GLU A 64 -12.37 18.77 12.66
C GLU A 64 -13.49 19.49 11.91
N THR A 65 -13.12 20.48 11.11
CA THR A 65 -14.07 21.27 10.32
C THR A 65 -13.65 21.34 8.86
N HIS A 66 -14.62 21.29 7.97
CA HIS A 66 -14.44 21.47 6.55
C HIS A 66 -15.49 22.44 5.99
N LEU A 67 -15.02 23.55 5.39
CA LEU A 67 -15.91 24.53 4.82
C LEU A 67 -16.17 24.24 3.34
N ALA A 68 -17.38 23.82 3.01
CA ALA A 68 -17.89 23.77 1.66
C ALA A 68 -18.45 25.16 1.29
N LYS A 69 -17.70 25.93 0.51
CA LYS A 69 -18.08 27.30 0.15
C LYS A 69 -19.21 27.34 -0.86
N GLN A 70 -20.02 28.38 -0.73
CA GLN A 70 -21.09 28.67 -1.68
C GLN A 70 -20.57 28.67 -3.12
N LYS A 71 -21.25 27.90 -4.00
CA LYS A 71 -21.00 27.83 -5.45
C LYS A 71 -19.58 27.39 -5.89
N GLU A 72 -18.75 26.91 -4.98
CA GLU A 72 -17.38 26.48 -5.34
C GLU A 72 -17.23 24.97 -5.42
N PHE A 73 -18.09 24.22 -4.76
CA PHE A 73 -17.89 22.77 -4.54
C PHE A 73 -18.45 21.89 -5.65
N LEU A 74 -19.59 22.30 -6.23
CA LEU A 74 -20.26 21.50 -7.24
C LEU A 74 -19.84 21.94 -8.64
N VAL A 75 -19.58 20.96 -9.52
CA VAL A 75 -19.05 21.20 -10.88
C VAL A 75 -20.18 21.13 -11.92
N PHE A 76 -21.32 20.54 -11.54
CA PHE A 76 -22.42 20.24 -12.46
C PHE A 76 -23.70 20.99 -12.13
N GLU A 77 -23.76 21.69 -11.02
CA GLU A 77 -24.85 22.55 -10.62
C GLU A 77 -24.35 23.73 -9.77
N ASP A 78 -25.22 24.70 -9.55
CA ASP A 78 -24.92 25.93 -8.79
C ASP A 78 -25.19 25.66 -7.30
N GLY A 79 -24.21 25.11 -6.59
CA GLY A 79 -24.34 24.75 -5.18
C GLY A 79 -22.99 24.67 -4.44
N PRO A 80 -23.02 24.62 -3.13
CA PRO A 80 -24.18 24.83 -2.24
C PRO A 80 -24.68 26.27 -2.27
N SER A 81 -25.94 26.48 -1.90
CA SER A 81 -26.58 27.81 -1.94
C SER A 81 -26.03 28.79 -0.90
N GLN A 82 -25.33 28.30 0.10
CA GLN A 82 -24.63 29.06 1.14
C GLN A 82 -23.39 28.28 1.60
N ASP A 83 -22.49 28.95 2.31
CA ASP A 83 -21.37 28.27 2.97
C ASP A 83 -21.88 27.24 3.96
N ILE A 84 -21.38 26.01 3.87
CA ILE A 84 -21.75 24.89 4.77
C ILE A 84 -20.48 24.44 5.49
N GLU A 85 -20.50 24.50 6.80
CA GLU A 85 -19.42 23.96 7.64
C GLU A 85 -19.78 22.55 8.07
N LEU A 86 -19.01 21.57 7.60
CA LEU A 86 -19.09 20.17 8.04
C LEU A 86 -18.17 20.00 9.25
N GLN A 87 -18.68 19.30 10.26
CA GLN A 87 -17.96 19.13 11.53
C GLN A 87 -18.00 17.68 11.98
N TRP A 88 -16.85 17.18 12.45
CA TRP A 88 -16.73 15.83 12.99
C TRP A 88 -15.92 15.83 14.28
N VAL A 89 -16.44 15.13 15.29
CA VAL A 89 -15.74 14.96 16.57
C VAL A 89 -14.78 13.78 16.50
N SER A 90 -15.23 12.67 15.90
CA SER A 90 -14.42 11.45 15.77
C SER A 90 -14.10 11.13 14.32
N TYR A 91 -13.05 10.32 14.12
CA TYR A 91 -12.72 9.77 12.79
C TYR A 91 -13.87 8.95 12.21
N LYS A 92 -14.63 8.27 13.09
CA LYS A 92 -15.80 7.48 12.68
C LYS A 92 -16.96 8.34 12.23
N ASP A 93 -17.17 9.52 12.81
CA ASP A 93 -18.22 10.46 12.34
C ASP A 93 -17.94 10.89 10.89
N ALA A 94 -16.70 11.23 10.57
CA ALA A 94 -16.31 11.57 9.22
C ALA A 94 -16.45 10.38 8.25
N ALA A 95 -16.03 9.18 8.68
CA ALA A 95 -16.18 7.96 7.89
C ALA A 95 -17.63 7.61 7.63
N ASP A 96 -18.49 7.76 8.63
CA ASP A 96 -19.93 7.48 8.52
C ASP A 96 -20.64 8.48 7.61
N GLN A 97 -20.29 9.75 7.67
CA GLN A 97 -20.81 10.75 6.75
C GLN A 97 -20.33 10.49 5.32
N CYS A 98 -19.08 10.13 5.13
CA CYS A 98 -18.56 9.71 3.84
C CYS A 98 -19.33 8.51 3.25
N SER A 99 -19.65 7.53 4.09
CA SER A 99 -20.46 6.37 3.71
C SER A 99 -21.87 6.77 3.29
N LEU A 100 -22.54 7.58 4.12
CA LEU A 100 -23.90 8.06 3.87
C LEU A 100 -24.00 8.93 2.61
N SER A 101 -22.95 9.65 2.26
CA SER A 101 -22.90 10.45 1.03
C SER A 101 -23.21 9.62 -0.22
N ARG A 102 -22.88 8.32 -0.19
CA ARG A 102 -23.12 7.41 -1.32
C ARG A 102 -24.60 7.07 -1.46
N ILE A 103 -25.30 6.98 -0.33
CA ILE A 103 -26.74 6.74 -0.30
C ILE A 103 -27.49 7.99 -0.74
N TRP A 104 -27.09 9.16 -0.23
CA TRP A 104 -27.67 10.45 -0.66
C TRP A 104 -27.44 10.72 -2.14
N GLY A 105 -26.26 10.32 -2.66
CA GLY A 105 -25.96 10.42 -4.08
C GLY A 105 -26.65 9.35 -4.95
N GLY A 106 -27.39 8.40 -4.36
CA GLY A 106 -28.08 7.34 -5.10
C GLY A 106 -27.18 6.32 -5.76
N ILE A 107 -25.95 6.14 -5.25
CA ILE A 107 -24.93 5.26 -5.86
C ILE A 107 -24.93 3.89 -5.20
N HIS A 108 -25.15 3.84 -3.88
CA HIS A 108 -25.21 2.62 -3.11
C HIS A 108 -26.49 2.58 -2.24
N PRO A 109 -27.20 1.47 -2.19
CA PRO A 109 -28.22 1.21 -1.18
C PRO A 109 -27.59 0.84 0.16
N TYR A 110 -28.38 0.87 1.25
CA TYR A 110 -27.92 0.53 2.60
C TYR A 110 -27.31 -0.87 2.71
N ILE A 111 -27.73 -1.81 1.87
CA ILE A 111 -27.16 -3.16 1.86
C ILE A 111 -25.69 -3.20 1.42
N ASP A 112 -25.24 -2.21 0.69
CA ASP A 112 -23.83 -2.09 0.28
C ASP A 112 -23.01 -1.37 1.35
N ASP A 113 -23.64 -0.45 2.09
CA ASP A 113 -23.00 0.42 3.08
C ASP A 113 -22.60 -0.34 4.35
N ILE A 114 -23.55 -0.93 5.04
CA ILE A 114 -23.32 -1.56 6.35
C ILE A 114 -22.29 -2.68 6.29
N PRO A 115 -22.37 -3.64 5.35
CA PRO A 115 -21.32 -4.64 5.22
C PRO A 115 -19.95 -4.04 4.89
N GLY A 116 -19.90 -2.97 4.09
CA GLY A 116 -18.67 -2.25 3.80
C GLY A 116 -18.01 -1.69 5.05
N ARG A 117 -18.77 -1.05 5.94
CA ARG A 117 -18.26 -0.55 7.23
C ARG A 117 -17.74 -1.67 8.12
N LEU A 118 -18.46 -2.80 8.21
CA LEU A 118 -18.03 -3.96 9.02
C LEU A 118 -16.70 -4.55 8.50
N ILE A 119 -16.57 -4.70 7.19
CA ILE A 119 -15.32 -5.15 6.54
C ILE A 119 -14.20 -4.14 6.81
N GLY A 120 -14.48 -2.85 6.62
CA GLY A 120 -13.52 -1.78 6.87
C GLY A 120 -12.99 -1.76 8.29
N GLN A 121 -13.87 -1.99 9.28
CA GLN A 121 -13.48 -2.08 10.68
C GLN A 121 -12.47 -3.21 10.93
N ILE A 122 -12.73 -4.39 10.40
CA ILE A 122 -11.85 -5.56 10.56
C ILE A 122 -10.50 -5.27 9.88
N ILE A 123 -10.53 -4.88 8.62
CA ILE A 123 -9.31 -4.62 7.83
C ILE A 123 -8.47 -3.49 8.45
N GLY A 124 -9.09 -2.43 8.94
CA GLY A 124 -8.38 -1.31 9.56
C GLY A 124 -7.59 -1.73 10.79
N ASN A 125 -8.23 -2.49 11.68
CA ASN A 125 -7.58 -3.01 12.89
C ASN A 125 -6.46 -4.01 12.55
N GLU A 126 -6.73 -5.00 11.72
CA GLU A 126 -5.73 -6.00 11.31
C GLU A 126 -4.55 -5.38 10.58
N SER A 127 -4.80 -4.38 9.73
CA SER A 127 -3.72 -3.66 9.03
C SER A 127 -2.83 -2.87 9.99
N PHE A 128 -3.42 -2.24 11.01
CA PHE A 128 -2.65 -1.56 12.04
C PHE A 128 -1.79 -2.57 12.84
N GLU A 129 -2.38 -3.66 13.31
CA GLU A 129 -1.68 -4.69 14.06
C GLU A 129 -0.54 -5.29 13.24
N PHE A 130 -0.79 -5.60 11.96
CA PHE A 130 0.23 -6.10 11.05
C PHE A 130 1.36 -5.08 10.86
N GLY A 131 1.03 -3.81 10.60
CA GLY A 131 2.03 -2.75 10.43
C GLY A 131 2.84 -2.50 11.70
N ALA A 132 2.19 -2.48 12.87
CA ALA A 132 2.82 -2.22 14.16
C ALA A 132 3.91 -3.25 14.51
N GLN A 133 3.81 -4.48 14.02
CA GLN A 133 4.84 -5.51 14.24
C GLN A 133 6.21 -5.10 13.70
N TYR A 134 6.25 -4.27 12.67
CA TYR A 134 7.50 -3.79 12.07
C TYR A 134 8.12 -2.60 12.83
N PHE A 135 7.41 -2.02 13.81
CA PHE A 135 7.84 -0.88 14.61
C PHE A 135 7.99 -1.19 16.10
N GLN A 136 7.71 -2.44 16.52
CA GLN A 136 7.98 -2.86 17.89
C GLN A 136 9.50 -3.05 18.06
N GLU A 137 10.03 -2.63 19.21
CA GLU A 137 11.48 -2.67 19.53
C GLU A 137 12.12 -4.08 19.46
N ASN A 138 11.34 -5.13 19.38
CA ASN A 138 11.78 -6.48 19.05
C ASN A 138 12.11 -6.68 17.57
N LEU A 139 12.15 -5.60 16.78
CA LEU A 139 13.05 -5.48 15.65
C LEU A 139 14.52 -5.29 16.12
N SER A 140 14.92 -5.93 17.21
CA SER A 140 16.23 -6.54 17.16
C SER A 140 16.14 -7.44 15.92
N ASN A 141 16.63 -6.98 14.77
CA ASN A 141 17.13 -7.88 13.75
C ASN A 141 17.59 -9.11 14.53
N PRO A 142 16.99 -10.33 14.34
CA PRO A 142 17.72 -11.50 14.76
C PRO A 142 19.06 -11.20 14.15
N GLU A 143 20.14 -10.99 14.95
CA GLU A 143 21.46 -10.63 14.42
C GLU A 143 21.51 -11.37 13.12
N ILE A 144 21.28 -10.63 12.00
CA ILE A 144 21.61 -11.18 10.72
C ILE A 144 23.08 -11.36 10.99
N GLN A 145 23.44 -12.57 11.37
CA GLN A 145 24.84 -12.96 11.37
C GLN A 145 25.18 -12.76 9.91
N VAL A 146 25.61 -11.53 9.64
CA VAL A 146 26.08 -11.17 8.31
C VAL A 146 27.15 -12.20 8.11
N PRO A 147 26.89 -13.19 7.25
CA PRO A 147 27.80 -14.29 7.13
C PRO A 147 29.12 -13.63 6.87
N ASN A 148 30.11 -13.86 7.73
CA ASN A 148 31.37 -13.14 7.70
C ASN A 148 32.19 -13.55 6.46
N ILE A 149 31.50 -14.07 5.44
CA ILE A 149 32.02 -14.40 4.13
C ILE A 149 32.37 -13.09 3.43
N LYS A 150 33.60 -12.99 2.98
CA LYS A 150 34.09 -11.82 2.26
C LYS A 150 34.77 -12.23 0.96
N LEU A 151 34.51 -11.47 -0.08
CA LEU A 151 35.27 -11.48 -1.30
C LEU A 151 36.63 -10.86 -1.05
N THR A 152 37.72 -11.56 -1.40
CA THR A 152 39.07 -11.05 -1.21
C THR A 152 39.49 -10.04 -2.28
N GLN A 153 38.90 -10.15 -3.48
CA GLN A 153 39.18 -9.27 -4.61
C GLN A 153 37.94 -9.09 -5.47
N ASN A 154 37.61 -7.86 -5.78
CA ASN A 154 36.57 -7.48 -6.72
C ASN A 154 36.86 -6.04 -7.22
N PRO A 155 37.13 -5.78 -8.49
CA PRO A 155 36.96 -6.67 -9.65
C PRO A 155 38.09 -7.74 -9.77
N ILE A 156 37.76 -8.82 -10.52
CA ILE A 156 38.68 -9.87 -10.93
C ILE A 156 39.02 -9.74 -12.41
N SER A 157 40.18 -10.33 -12.84
CA SER A 157 40.51 -10.42 -14.24
C SER A 157 39.71 -11.47 -14.98
N LYS A 158 39.63 -11.41 -16.31
CA LYS A 158 39.12 -12.50 -17.16
C LYS A 158 39.79 -13.82 -16.77
N ASN A 159 38.97 -14.86 -16.58
CA ASN A 159 39.45 -16.16 -16.10
C ASN A 159 40.12 -16.12 -14.72
N GLY A 160 39.95 -15.04 -13.98
CA GLY A 160 40.44 -14.92 -12.61
C GLY A 160 39.65 -15.83 -11.66
N ILE A 161 40.28 -16.15 -10.53
CA ILE A 161 39.68 -16.97 -9.48
C ILE A 161 38.86 -16.07 -8.55
N ILE A 162 37.60 -16.42 -8.31
CA ILE A 162 36.80 -15.77 -7.27
C ILE A 162 37.19 -16.40 -5.93
N LYS A 163 37.72 -15.60 -5.00
CA LYS A 163 38.15 -16.08 -3.69
C LYS A 163 37.26 -15.50 -2.59
N LEU A 164 36.72 -16.39 -1.79
CA LEU A 164 35.91 -16.09 -0.63
C LEU A 164 36.61 -16.59 0.63
N VAL A 165 36.60 -15.78 1.69
CA VAL A 165 37.09 -16.17 3.02
C VAL A 165 35.93 -16.36 3.98
N ASN A 166 36.21 -17.11 5.07
CA ASN A 166 35.19 -17.45 6.10
C ASN A 166 34.02 -18.29 5.57
N THR A 167 34.28 -19.17 4.63
CA THR A 167 33.28 -20.00 3.96
C THR A 167 32.95 -21.31 4.66
N LYS A 168 33.37 -21.49 5.93
CA LYS A 168 33.08 -22.69 6.71
C LYS A 168 31.56 -22.81 6.91
N GLY A 169 30.99 -23.93 6.48
CA GLY A 169 29.53 -24.18 6.54
C GLY A 169 28.77 -23.78 5.26
N TYR A 170 29.47 -23.30 4.22
CA TYR A 170 28.88 -23.01 2.92
C TYR A 170 29.45 -24.01 1.89
N GLU A 171 28.60 -24.91 1.45
CA GLU A 171 29.00 -26.04 0.61
C GLU A 171 28.66 -25.88 -0.87
N SER A 172 27.72 -24.98 -1.20
CA SER A 172 27.26 -24.78 -2.58
C SER A 172 27.36 -23.33 -3.02
N PHE A 173 27.90 -23.14 -4.22
CA PHE A 173 27.98 -21.85 -4.89
C PHE A 173 27.43 -21.97 -6.31
N GLU A 174 26.68 -20.97 -6.73
CA GLU A 174 26.11 -20.86 -8.06
C GLU A 174 26.42 -19.48 -8.64
N LEU A 175 26.84 -19.43 -9.89
CA LEU A 175 27.17 -18.18 -10.57
C LEU A 175 26.17 -17.91 -11.69
N PHE A 176 25.67 -16.69 -11.76
CA PHE A 176 24.70 -16.26 -12.76
C PHE A 176 25.16 -15.00 -13.48
N THR A 177 24.76 -14.85 -14.72
CA THR A 177 24.80 -13.55 -15.43
C THR A 177 23.72 -12.64 -14.86
N LEU A 178 23.74 -11.33 -15.16
CA LEU A 178 22.66 -10.41 -14.81
C LEU A 178 21.32 -10.76 -15.43
N THR A 179 21.32 -11.54 -16.51
CA THR A 179 20.08 -12.03 -17.17
C THR A 179 19.56 -13.33 -16.55
N GLY A 180 20.18 -13.82 -15.48
CA GLY A 180 19.77 -15.04 -14.76
C GLY A 180 20.28 -16.34 -15.38
N GLN A 181 21.12 -16.28 -16.39
CA GLN A 181 21.73 -17.47 -17.01
C GLN A 181 22.77 -18.08 -16.06
N SER A 182 22.68 -19.38 -15.78
CA SER A 182 23.66 -20.09 -14.97
C SER A 182 24.99 -20.22 -15.72
N VAL A 183 26.09 -19.97 -15.00
CA VAL A 183 27.47 -20.13 -15.48
C VAL A 183 28.10 -21.33 -14.79
N GLN A 184 28.68 -22.23 -15.58
CA GLN A 184 29.36 -23.41 -15.06
C GLN A 184 30.61 -23.02 -14.25
N ILE A 185 30.64 -23.46 -12.99
CA ILE A 185 31.76 -23.23 -12.07
C ILE A 185 32.20 -24.54 -11.43
N SER A 186 33.42 -24.53 -10.92
CA SER A 186 33.91 -25.52 -9.95
C SER A 186 34.48 -24.81 -8.74
N SER A 187 34.43 -25.40 -7.57
CA SER A 187 34.90 -24.82 -6.32
C SER A 187 35.89 -25.76 -5.61
N LYS A 188 36.85 -25.15 -4.91
CA LYS A 188 37.76 -25.84 -4.01
C LYS A 188 37.75 -25.14 -2.66
N PHE A 189 37.51 -25.91 -1.59
CA PHE A 189 37.58 -25.41 -0.21
C PHE A 189 38.86 -25.83 0.44
N HIS A 190 39.55 -24.87 1.07
CA HIS A 190 40.76 -25.13 1.86
C HIS A 190 40.88 -24.12 3.01
N SER A 191 40.97 -24.59 4.23
CA SER A 191 41.26 -23.78 5.43
C SER A 191 40.37 -22.54 5.60
N GLY A 192 39.05 -22.63 5.33
CA GLY A 192 38.09 -21.50 5.45
C GLY A 192 38.06 -20.57 4.25
N ILE A 193 38.78 -20.92 3.17
CA ILE A 193 38.80 -20.19 1.89
C ILE A 193 38.14 -21.07 0.84
N THR A 194 37.24 -20.51 0.06
CA THR A 194 36.71 -21.14 -1.15
C THR A 194 37.20 -20.40 -2.37
N GLU A 195 37.82 -21.15 -3.26
CA GLU A 195 38.23 -20.70 -4.58
C GLU A 195 37.25 -21.23 -5.62
N ILE A 196 36.67 -20.32 -6.40
CA ILE A 196 35.71 -20.65 -7.45
C ILE A 196 36.34 -20.35 -8.81
N PHE A 197 36.31 -21.35 -9.67
CA PHE A 197 36.89 -21.33 -11.00
C PHE A 197 35.76 -21.36 -12.04
N SER A 198 35.92 -20.55 -13.09
CA SER A 198 35.12 -20.62 -14.29
C SER A 198 35.98 -20.44 -15.52
N ASN A 199 35.81 -21.28 -16.52
CA ASN A 199 36.70 -21.33 -17.68
C ASN A 199 36.39 -20.25 -18.75
N ASN A 200 35.27 -19.52 -18.66
CA ASN A 200 34.82 -18.64 -19.73
C ASN A 200 34.15 -17.35 -19.22
N LEU A 201 34.66 -16.71 -18.17
CA LEU A 201 34.14 -15.41 -17.73
C LEU A 201 34.61 -14.31 -18.70
N THR A 202 33.64 -13.71 -19.38
CA THR A 202 33.87 -12.49 -20.17
C THR A 202 33.73 -11.24 -19.26
N SER A 203 34.26 -10.10 -19.71
CA SER A 203 34.08 -8.85 -19.00
C SER A 203 32.58 -8.58 -18.79
N GLY A 204 32.19 -8.28 -17.54
CA GLY A 204 30.80 -8.07 -17.18
C GLY A 204 30.57 -8.18 -15.69
N ILE A 205 29.29 -8.17 -15.32
CA ILE A 205 28.81 -8.32 -13.94
C ILE A 205 28.12 -9.67 -13.82
N TYR A 206 28.46 -10.38 -12.75
CA TYR A 206 27.88 -11.67 -12.39
C TYR A 206 27.37 -11.65 -10.96
N LEU A 207 26.45 -12.54 -10.64
CA LEU A 207 25.91 -12.75 -9.30
C LEU A 207 26.31 -14.13 -8.81
N LEU A 208 27.12 -14.17 -7.74
CA LEU A 208 27.50 -15.41 -7.07
C LEU A 208 26.58 -15.61 -5.88
N ARG A 209 25.85 -16.71 -5.85
CA ARG A 209 24.90 -17.07 -4.79
C ARG A 209 25.43 -18.24 -3.97
N SER A 210 25.23 -18.16 -2.66
CA SER A 210 25.40 -19.30 -1.73
C SER A 210 24.28 -19.21 -0.67
N GLY A 211 23.29 -20.09 -0.77
CA GLY A 211 22.06 -19.99 0.00
C GLY A 211 21.34 -18.66 -0.26
N GLU A 212 21.13 -17.87 0.79
CA GLU A 212 20.49 -16.55 0.71
C GLU A 212 21.48 -15.40 0.43
N ILE A 213 22.77 -15.68 0.40
CA ILE A 213 23.79 -14.65 0.21
C ILE A 213 24.10 -14.49 -1.27
N ILE A 214 24.15 -13.24 -1.72
CA ILE A 214 24.49 -12.88 -3.10
C ILE A 214 25.67 -11.90 -3.11
N PHE A 215 26.69 -12.24 -3.86
CA PHE A 215 27.83 -11.38 -4.13
C PHE A 215 27.80 -10.87 -5.58
N LYS A 216 27.99 -9.58 -5.76
CA LYS A 216 28.23 -8.99 -7.07
C LYS A 216 29.69 -9.18 -7.46
N ILE A 217 29.97 -9.89 -8.54
CA ILE A 217 31.30 -10.10 -9.10
C ILE A 217 31.46 -9.23 -10.35
N ILE A 218 32.53 -8.46 -10.39
CA ILE A 218 32.89 -7.64 -11.54
C ILE A 218 34.10 -8.28 -12.21
N VAL A 219 33.96 -8.63 -13.49
CA VAL A 219 35.05 -9.17 -14.33
C VAL A 219 35.52 -8.09 -15.32
N ARG A 220 36.84 -7.83 -15.37
CA ARG A 220 37.44 -6.83 -16.25
C ARG A 220 38.40 -7.48 -17.25
#